data_33e3e0f6020aaba6ea958c12113c9acc
#
_entry.id   33e3e0f6020aaba6ea958c12113c9acc
#
_cell.length_a   1.000
_cell.length_b   1.000
_cell.length_c   1.000
_cell.angle_alpha   90.00
_cell.angle_beta   90.00
_cell.angle_gamma   90.00
#
_symmetry.space_group_name_H-M   'P 1'
#
loop_
_entity.id
_entity.type
_entity.pdbx_description
1 polymer ?
#
loop_
_entity_poly.entity_id
_entity_poly.type
_entity_poly.pdbx_seq_one_letter_code
_entity_poly.pdbx_strand_id
1 'polypeptide(L)'
;MFEKMRRIRSNRKAISPVVATLLLIAIAVAAAIVSYSWIMSMIKTQGSAAQTGIRLEIVKFAKNGTSNDWVNVTIRNVGSVGTKIETLYITCGENTYAQDYNSTNTIAIEDKREMCFGSNELPSGFSWTEGEAYDIKVVTDNGFTVDGTYYAPST
;
A
#
# COMPACT_ATOMS: atom_id res chain seq x y z
N MET A 1 21.89 82.66 0.08
CA MET A 1 21.00 81.99 1.04
C MET A 1 20.96 80.54 0.64
N PHE A 2 21.93 79.65 1.12
CA PHE A 2 22.06 78.26 0.76
C PHE A 2 21.44 77.43 1.85
N GLU A 3 20.32 76.79 1.55
CA GLU A 3 19.60 75.91 2.45
C GLU A 3 20.34 74.56 2.52
N LYS A 4 20.76 74.25 3.71
CA LYS A 4 21.58 73.06 4.09
C LYS A 4 20.71 71.85 4.05
N MET A 5 20.69 71.07 2.94
CA MET A 5 20.07 69.77 2.88
C MET A 5 20.65 68.86 3.94
N ARG A 6 19.88 68.61 4.98
CA ARG A 6 20.20 67.65 6.04
C ARG A 6 19.99 66.24 5.49
N ARG A 7 21.09 65.57 5.10
CA ARG A 7 21.06 64.14 4.76
C ARG A 7 20.58 63.36 5.98
N ILE A 8 19.37 62.82 5.87
CA ILE A 8 18.85 61.80 6.78
C ILE A 8 19.68 60.55 6.56
N ARG A 9 20.70 60.32 7.39
CA ARG A 9 21.37 59.02 7.49
C ARG A 9 20.37 58.02 8.01
N SER A 10 19.78 57.23 7.12
CA SER A 10 19.05 56.01 7.46
C SER A 10 20.02 55.12 8.24
N ASN A 11 19.84 55.03 9.55
CA ASN A 11 20.51 54.06 10.40
C ASN A 11 19.98 52.68 10.03
N ARG A 12 20.52 52.10 8.97
CA ARG A 12 20.40 50.66 8.75
C ARG A 12 21.22 50.00 9.86
N LYS A 13 20.55 49.64 10.94
CA LYS A 13 21.14 48.77 11.95
C LYS A 13 21.54 47.51 11.19
N ALA A 14 22.82 47.38 10.85
CA ALA A 14 23.37 46.19 10.26
C ALA A 14 23.08 45.08 11.25
N ILE A 15 22.29 44.11 10.88
CA ILE A 15 22.06 42.89 11.64
C ILE A 15 23.48 42.32 11.90
N SER A 16 23.85 42.17 13.16
CA SER A 16 25.17 41.69 13.52
C SER A 16 25.45 40.39 12.75
N PRO A 17 26.60 40.23 12.09
CA PRO A 17 26.95 39.00 11.37
C PRO A 17 26.75 37.75 12.24
N VAL A 18 26.94 37.88 13.54
CA VAL A 18 26.73 36.81 14.53
C VAL A 18 25.25 36.38 14.60
N VAL A 19 24.31 37.33 14.57
CA VAL A 19 22.88 37.01 14.57
C VAL A 19 22.47 36.32 13.26
N ALA A 20 23.01 36.77 12.14
CA ALA A 20 22.76 36.16 10.84
C ALA A 20 23.26 34.69 10.78
N THR A 21 24.45 34.43 11.31
CA THR A 21 25.01 33.07 11.36
C THR A 21 24.20 32.16 12.29
N LEU A 22 23.77 32.65 13.46
CA LEU A 22 22.92 31.89 14.37
C LEU A 22 21.57 31.54 13.75
N LEU A 23 20.98 32.47 13.02
CA LEU A 23 19.71 32.26 12.32
C LEU A 23 19.85 31.21 11.22
N LEU A 24 20.97 31.25 10.48
CA LEU A 24 21.28 30.28 9.42
C LEU A 24 21.47 28.87 9.99
N ILE A 25 22.19 28.75 11.12
CA ILE A 25 22.36 27.46 11.81
C ILE A 25 21.00 26.95 12.29
N ALA A 26 20.17 27.80 12.88
CA ALA A 26 18.85 27.41 13.37
C ALA A 26 17.95 26.86 12.23
N ILE A 27 17.95 27.53 11.08
CA ILE A 27 17.22 27.07 9.89
C ILE A 27 17.78 25.76 9.35
N ALA A 28 19.11 25.62 9.29
CA ALA A 28 19.76 24.41 8.84
C ALA A 28 19.41 23.19 9.72
N VAL A 29 19.43 23.37 11.04
CA VAL A 29 19.04 22.29 11.99
C VAL A 29 17.57 21.95 11.86
N ALA A 30 16.70 22.95 11.77
CA ALA A 30 15.26 22.70 11.57
C ALA A 30 15.00 21.92 10.27
N ALA A 31 15.63 22.32 9.16
CA ALA A 31 15.52 21.63 7.88
C ALA A 31 16.02 20.18 7.95
N ALA A 32 17.14 19.94 8.66
CA ALA A 32 17.70 18.61 8.86
C ALA A 32 16.74 17.69 9.62
N ILE A 33 16.11 18.19 10.69
CA ILE A 33 15.13 17.40 11.49
C ILE A 33 13.91 17.03 10.64
N VAL A 34 13.37 17.98 9.88
CA VAL A 34 12.22 17.73 8.99
C VAL A 34 12.57 16.71 7.92
N SER A 35 13.72 16.87 7.27
CA SER A 35 14.20 15.94 6.23
C SER A 35 14.43 14.54 6.80
N TYR A 36 15.03 14.43 7.97
CA TYR A 36 15.25 13.15 8.65
C TYR A 36 13.92 12.43 8.98
N SER A 37 12.96 13.15 9.51
CA SER A 37 11.64 12.61 9.82
C SER A 37 10.93 12.07 8.57
N TRP A 38 11.00 12.82 7.46
CA TRP A 38 10.40 12.41 6.19
C TRP A 38 11.08 11.18 5.60
N ILE A 39 12.43 11.14 5.59
CA ILE A 39 13.22 10.00 5.11
C ILE A 39 12.92 8.75 5.95
N MET A 40 12.84 8.88 7.29
CA MET A 40 12.53 7.75 8.15
C MET A 40 11.13 7.20 7.94
N SER A 41 10.15 8.06 7.67
CA SER A 41 8.80 7.64 7.29
C SER A 41 8.82 6.83 5.98
N MET A 42 9.56 7.30 4.99
CA MET A 42 9.69 6.65 3.69
C MET A 42 10.38 5.28 3.79
N ILE A 43 11.47 5.19 4.58
CA ILE A 43 12.20 3.93 4.81
C ILE A 43 11.30 2.89 5.51
N LYS A 44 10.51 3.29 6.50
CA LYS A 44 9.59 2.38 7.18
C LYS A 44 8.54 1.80 6.23
N THR A 45 7.98 2.63 5.36
CA THR A 45 6.97 2.18 4.38
C THR A 45 7.58 1.24 3.35
N GLN A 46 8.74 1.56 2.80
CA GLN A 46 9.43 0.72 1.82
C GLN A 46 10.03 -0.55 2.45
N GLY A 47 10.55 -0.46 3.67
CA GLY A 47 11.10 -1.61 4.37
C GLY A 47 10.06 -2.69 4.67
N SER A 48 8.86 -2.31 5.03
CA SER A 48 7.76 -3.24 5.25
C SER A 48 7.32 -3.93 3.96
N ALA A 49 7.21 -3.18 2.87
CA ALA A 49 6.85 -3.73 1.56
C ALA A 49 7.93 -4.68 1.01
N ALA A 50 9.21 -4.36 1.21
CA ALA A 50 10.32 -5.20 0.76
C ALA A 50 10.48 -6.51 1.56
N GLN A 51 9.97 -6.54 2.80
CA GLN A 51 10.00 -7.74 3.66
C GLN A 51 8.74 -8.58 3.52
N THR A 52 7.67 -8.01 2.99
CA THR A 52 6.42 -8.71 2.71
C THR A 52 6.55 -9.43 1.39
N GLY A 53 6.31 -10.71 1.39
CA GLY A 53 6.26 -11.51 0.17
C GLY A 53 5.10 -12.48 0.30
N ILE A 54 4.13 -12.41 -0.60
CA ILE A 54 3.08 -13.41 -0.71
C ILE A 54 3.14 -14.05 -2.08
N ARG A 55 2.72 -15.31 -2.15
CA ARG A 55 2.65 -16.08 -3.38
C ARG A 55 1.31 -16.80 -3.45
N LEU A 56 0.69 -16.76 -4.61
CA LEU A 56 -0.45 -17.61 -4.93
C LEU A 56 0.05 -19.01 -5.24
N GLU A 57 -0.39 -20.01 -4.46
CA GLU A 57 0.02 -21.41 -4.65
C GLU A 57 -1.02 -22.20 -5.44
N ILE A 58 -2.26 -22.14 -5.01
CA ILE A 58 -3.35 -22.94 -5.57
C ILE A 58 -4.58 -22.07 -5.69
N VAL A 59 -5.23 -22.13 -6.83
CA VAL A 59 -6.55 -21.55 -7.07
C VAL A 59 -7.48 -22.67 -7.49
N LYS A 60 -8.59 -22.84 -6.76
CA LYS A 60 -9.60 -23.86 -7.03
C LYS A 60 -10.93 -23.19 -7.28
N PHE A 61 -11.52 -23.48 -8.42
CA PHE A 61 -12.88 -23.08 -8.75
C PHE A 61 -13.84 -24.20 -8.36
N ALA A 62 -14.92 -23.89 -7.67
CA ALA A 62 -15.93 -24.85 -7.28
C ALA A 62 -17.33 -24.29 -7.52
N LYS A 63 -18.25 -25.15 -7.97
CA LYS A 63 -19.66 -24.84 -8.18
C LYS A 63 -20.50 -25.48 -7.09
N ASN A 64 -21.41 -24.76 -6.55
CA ASN A 64 -22.38 -25.27 -5.57
C ASN A 64 -23.78 -25.25 -6.18
N GLY A 65 -24.03 -26.05 -7.19
CA GLY A 65 -25.34 -26.40 -7.82
C GLY A 65 -26.54 -25.43 -7.79
N THR A 66 -26.52 -24.42 -6.94
CA THR A 66 -27.56 -23.42 -6.71
C THR A 66 -26.96 -22.04 -6.45
N SER A 67 -26.51 -21.36 -7.48
CA SER A 67 -26.25 -19.91 -7.50
C SER A 67 -25.08 -19.34 -6.68
N ASN A 68 -24.28 -20.14 -6.00
CA ASN A 68 -23.12 -19.65 -5.24
C ASN A 68 -21.86 -20.38 -5.67
N ASP A 69 -21.25 -19.88 -6.72
CA ASP A 69 -19.93 -20.35 -7.14
C ASP A 69 -18.87 -19.75 -6.21
N TRP A 70 -17.83 -20.50 -5.90
CA TRP A 70 -16.74 -20.01 -5.08
C TRP A 70 -15.38 -20.26 -5.73
N VAL A 71 -14.43 -19.44 -5.35
CA VAL A 71 -13.01 -19.62 -5.70
C VAL A 71 -12.19 -19.67 -4.43
N ASN A 72 -11.48 -20.78 -4.21
CA ASN A 72 -10.56 -20.92 -3.10
C ASN A 72 -9.15 -20.56 -3.56
N VAL A 73 -8.55 -19.57 -2.91
CA VAL A 73 -7.20 -19.11 -3.18
C VAL A 73 -6.31 -19.46 -2.01
N THR A 74 -5.30 -20.29 -2.25
CA THR A 74 -4.29 -20.60 -1.24
C THR A 74 -3.11 -19.65 -1.41
N ILE A 75 -2.85 -18.86 -0.38
CA ILE A 75 -1.80 -17.86 -0.34
C ILE A 75 -0.76 -18.31 0.67
N ARG A 76 0.52 -18.27 0.26
CA ARG A 76 1.66 -18.52 1.15
C ARG A 76 2.42 -17.22 1.39
N ASN A 77 2.81 -16.99 2.63
CA ASN A 77 3.76 -15.96 2.97
C ASN A 77 5.18 -16.48 2.76
N VAL A 78 5.88 -15.91 1.77
CA VAL A 78 7.29 -16.20 1.45
C VAL A 78 8.21 -15.06 1.87
N GLY A 79 7.66 -14.06 2.56
CA GLY A 79 8.39 -12.93 3.11
C GLY A 79 9.04 -13.26 4.45
N SER A 80 9.74 -12.29 4.99
CA SER A 80 10.40 -12.37 6.31
C SER A 80 9.58 -11.77 7.45
N VAL A 81 8.38 -11.29 7.17
CA VAL A 81 7.45 -10.69 8.16
C VAL A 81 6.07 -11.30 8.00
N GLY A 82 5.35 -11.45 9.11
CA GLY A 82 3.93 -11.80 9.05
C GLY A 82 3.15 -10.71 8.33
N THR A 83 2.23 -11.10 7.45
CA THR A 83 1.43 -10.18 6.64
C THR A 83 -0.05 -10.48 6.77
N LYS A 84 -0.89 -9.47 6.54
CA LYS A 84 -2.35 -9.60 6.53
C LYS A 84 -2.85 -9.36 5.11
N ILE A 85 -3.86 -10.11 4.74
CA ILE A 85 -4.57 -9.86 3.49
C ILE A 85 -5.66 -8.84 3.76
N GLU A 86 -5.66 -7.77 2.98
CA GLU A 86 -6.66 -6.71 3.05
C GLU A 86 -7.80 -7.00 2.09
N THR A 87 -7.50 -7.14 0.81
CA THR A 87 -8.54 -7.33 -0.22
C THR A 87 -8.09 -8.34 -1.27
N LEU A 88 -9.03 -9.17 -1.68
CA LEU A 88 -8.90 -10.07 -2.82
C LEU A 88 -9.79 -9.57 -3.96
N TYR A 89 -9.22 -9.38 -5.13
CA TYR A 89 -9.91 -9.01 -6.36
C TYR A 89 -9.94 -10.19 -7.32
N ILE A 90 -11.08 -10.40 -7.96
CA ILE A 90 -11.23 -11.32 -9.09
C ILE A 90 -11.81 -10.54 -10.25
N THR A 91 -11.10 -10.51 -11.37
CA THR A 91 -11.51 -9.80 -12.59
C THR A 91 -11.74 -10.80 -13.70
N CYS A 92 -12.88 -10.68 -14.38
CA CYS A 92 -13.22 -11.42 -15.58
C CYS A 92 -13.74 -10.45 -16.65
N GLY A 93 -12.98 -10.26 -17.71
CA GLY A 93 -13.30 -9.28 -18.75
C GLY A 93 -13.37 -7.86 -18.16
N GLU A 94 -14.55 -7.23 -18.25
CA GLU A 94 -14.79 -5.89 -17.71
C GLU A 94 -15.28 -5.87 -16.25
N ASN A 95 -15.63 -7.03 -15.69
CA ASN A 95 -16.20 -7.13 -14.36
C ASN A 95 -15.10 -7.43 -13.33
N THR A 96 -15.02 -6.60 -12.29
CA THR A 96 -14.14 -6.78 -11.15
C THR A 96 -14.96 -6.96 -9.88
N TYR A 97 -14.71 -8.04 -9.19
CA TYR A 97 -15.30 -8.35 -7.89
C TYR A 97 -14.24 -8.20 -6.82
N ALA A 98 -14.58 -7.58 -5.70
CA ALA A 98 -13.67 -7.36 -4.58
C ALA A 98 -14.27 -7.92 -3.29
N GLN A 99 -13.45 -8.56 -2.48
CA GLN A 99 -13.80 -8.99 -1.14
C GLN A 99 -12.76 -8.51 -0.14
N ASP A 100 -13.22 -7.76 0.86
CA ASP A 100 -12.39 -7.27 1.94
C ASP A 100 -12.32 -8.31 3.06
N TYR A 101 -11.09 -8.66 3.43
CA TYR A 101 -10.80 -9.55 4.54
C TYR A 101 -10.30 -8.72 5.71
N ASN A 102 -11.23 -8.12 6.44
CA ASN A 102 -10.94 -7.21 7.53
C ASN A 102 -9.92 -7.80 8.52
N SER A 103 -8.66 -7.44 8.34
CA SER A 103 -7.47 -7.49 9.20
C SER A 103 -7.24 -8.61 10.24
N THR A 104 -8.14 -9.57 10.42
CA THR A 104 -8.00 -10.63 11.43
C THR A 104 -7.11 -11.79 10.96
N ASN A 105 -6.79 -11.82 9.67
CA ASN A 105 -6.13 -12.93 9.00
C ASN A 105 -4.64 -12.68 8.76
N THR A 106 -3.84 -12.70 9.83
CA THR A 106 -2.38 -12.68 9.71
C THR A 106 -1.87 -14.02 9.24
N ILE A 107 -1.04 -14.03 8.20
CA ILE A 107 -0.31 -15.20 7.72
C ILE A 107 1.10 -15.10 8.27
N ALA A 108 1.51 -16.05 9.11
CA ALA A 108 2.85 -16.09 9.65
C ALA A 108 3.89 -16.37 8.56
N ILE A 109 5.17 -16.19 8.87
CA ILE A 109 6.27 -16.48 7.95
C ILE A 109 6.23 -17.97 7.57
N GLU A 110 6.41 -18.26 6.30
CA GLU A 110 6.36 -19.61 5.69
C GLU A 110 5.00 -20.32 5.81
N ASP A 111 4.02 -19.72 6.46
CA ASP A 111 2.68 -20.26 6.60
C ASP A 111 1.82 -19.99 5.37
N LYS A 112 0.77 -20.79 5.23
CA LYS A 112 -0.20 -20.67 4.15
C LYS A 112 -1.60 -20.51 4.69
N ARG A 113 -2.42 -19.78 3.96
CA ARG A 113 -3.83 -19.63 4.27
C ARG A 113 -4.69 -19.80 3.04
N GLU A 114 -5.78 -20.51 3.23
CA GLU A 114 -6.82 -20.66 2.22
C GLU A 114 -7.89 -19.57 2.45
N MET A 115 -8.21 -18.85 1.40
CA MET A 115 -9.20 -17.79 1.39
C MET A 115 -10.30 -18.15 0.41
N CYS A 116 -11.54 -18.15 0.87
CA CYS A 116 -12.71 -18.43 0.04
C CYS A 116 -13.28 -17.13 -0.50
N PHE A 117 -13.37 -17.01 -1.81
CA PHE A 117 -14.10 -15.97 -2.49
C PHE A 117 -15.43 -16.56 -2.98
N GLY A 118 -16.58 -16.03 -2.61
CA GLY A 118 -17.87 -16.53 -3.11
C GLY A 118 -18.77 -17.23 -2.10
N SER A 119 -18.34 -17.50 -0.86
CA SER A 119 -19.20 -18.12 0.13
C SER A 119 -19.91 -17.06 0.98
N ASN A 120 -21.25 -17.10 1.03
CA ASN A 120 -22.18 -16.40 1.94
C ASN A 120 -21.96 -14.93 2.35
N GLU A 121 -20.78 -14.36 2.12
CA GLU A 121 -20.41 -12.99 2.55
C GLU A 121 -20.17 -12.04 1.38
N LEU A 122 -20.40 -12.49 0.15
CA LEU A 122 -20.07 -11.72 -1.04
C LEU A 122 -21.23 -10.96 -1.65
N PRO A 123 -20.91 -9.93 -2.47
CA PRO A 123 -21.92 -9.31 -3.28
C PRO A 123 -22.62 -10.39 -4.11
N SER A 124 -23.91 -10.51 -3.88
CA SER A 124 -24.80 -11.44 -4.57
C SER A 124 -24.57 -11.35 -6.08
N GLY A 125 -24.13 -12.46 -6.70
CA GLY A 125 -24.06 -12.56 -8.14
C GLY A 125 -22.71 -12.94 -8.75
N PHE A 126 -21.71 -13.35 -7.95
CA PHE A 126 -20.49 -13.92 -8.53
C PHE A 126 -20.80 -15.32 -9.07
N SER A 127 -20.54 -15.51 -10.35
CA SER A 127 -20.59 -16.80 -11.04
C SER A 127 -19.40 -16.89 -11.98
N TRP A 128 -18.79 -18.03 -12.07
CA TRP A 128 -17.70 -18.25 -13.01
C TRP A 128 -18.12 -19.17 -14.15
N THR A 129 -17.54 -18.93 -15.33
CA THR A 129 -17.79 -19.67 -16.55
C THR A 129 -16.63 -20.62 -16.84
N GLU A 130 -16.94 -21.83 -17.28
CA GLU A 130 -15.94 -22.85 -17.63
C GLU A 130 -15.05 -22.40 -18.76
N GLY A 131 -13.72 -22.60 -18.59
CA GLY A 131 -12.72 -22.28 -19.60
C GLY A 131 -12.35 -20.81 -19.70
N GLU A 132 -13.02 -19.91 -18.97
CA GLU A 132 -12.67 -18.49 -18.96
C GLU A 132 -11.46 -18.20 -18.07
N ALA A 133 -10.76 -17.12 -18.40
CA ALA A 133 -9.61 -16.62 -17.67
C ALA A 133 -10.05 -15.62 -16.60
N TYR A 134 -9.52 -15.80 -15.39
CA TYR A 134 -9.77 -14.93 -14.23
C TYR A 134 -8.46 -14.38 -13.72
N ASP A 135 -8.35 -13.07 -13.68
CA ASP A 135 -7.22 -12.39 -13.05
C ASP A 135 -7.50 -12.23 -11.55
N ILE A 136 -6.68 -12.89 -10.75
CA ILE A 136 -6.78 -12.87 -9.30
C ILE A 136 -5.68 -11.98 -8.76
N LYS A 137 -6.05 -10.93 -8.01
CA LYS A 137 -5.14 -10.00 -7.39
C LYS A 137 -5.38 -9.94 -5.89
N VAL A 138 -4.32 -10.14 -5.12
CA VAL A 138 -4.33 -10.07 -3.66
C VAL A 138 -3.56 -8.84 -3.21
N VAL A 139 -4.17 -8.08 -2.31
CA VAL A 139 -3.57 -6.88 -1.70
C VAL A 139 -3.40 -7.12 -0.22
N THR A 140 -2.22 -6.78 0.29
CA THR A 140 -1.89 -6.86 1.72
C THR A 140 -2.01 -5.51 2.40
N ASP A 141 -2.13 -5.51 3.72
CA ASP A 141 -2.16 -4.31 4.58
C ASP A 141 -0.93 -3.40 4.43
N ASN A 142 0.19 -3.94 3.98
CA ASN A 142 1.42 -3.20 3.70
C ASN A 142 1.48 -2.65 2.26
N GLY A 143 0.41 -2.81 1.47
CA GLY A 143 0.34 -2.37 0.08
C GLY A 143 1.10 -3.25 -0.91
N PHE A 144 1.62 -4.42 -0.48
CA PHE A 144 2.19 -5.40 -1.40
C PHE A 144 1.07 -6.09 -2.17
N THR A 145 1.27 -6.31 -3.46
CA THR A 145 0.28 -6.96 -4.33
C THR A 145 0.89 -8.14 -5.06
N VAL A 146 0.11 -9.20 -5.21
CA VAL A 146 0.43 -10.30 -6.10
C VAL A 146 -0.78 -10.57 -6.98
N ASP A 147 -0.55 -10.84 -8.25
CA ASP A 147 -1.57 -11.14 -9.23
C ASP A 147 -1.18 -12.37 -10.06
N GLY A 148 -2.18 -12.98 -10.65
CA GLY A 148 -2.01 -14.12 -11.54
C GLY A 148 -3.30 -14.46 -12.28
N THR A 149 -3.15 -14.91 -13.52
CA THR A 149 -4.27 -15.34 -14.36
C THR A 149 -4.49 -16.85 -14.23
N TYR A 150 -5.69 -17.26 -13.93
CA TYR A 150 -6.09 -18.66 -13.75
C TYR A 150 -7.31 -18.97 -14.61
N TYR A 151 -7.31 -20.17 -15.18
CA TYR A 151 -8.42 -20.64 -16.02
C TYR A 151 -9.37 -21.49 -15.19
N ALA A 152 -10.67 -21.20 -15.31
CA ALA A 152 -11.68 -22.05 -14.72
C ALA A 152 -11.68 -23.44 -15.39
N PRO A 153 -11.84 -24.53 -14.62
CA PRO A 153 -11.82 -25.88 -15.20
C PRO A 153 -12.98 -26.04 -16.17
N SER A 154 -12.71 -26.72 -17.29
CA SER A 154 -13.74 -27.27 -18.18
C SER A 154 -14.09 -28.67 -17.69
N THR A 155 -15.34 -28.94 -17.38
CA THR A 155 -15.86 -30.27 -17.02
C THR A 155 -16.00 -31.19 -18.25
#